data_97aa3fa47e559e8fb5b3e542d964a6e0
#
_entry.id   97aa3fa47e559e8fb5b3e542d964a6e0
#
_cell.length_a   1.000
_cell.length_b   1.000
_cell.length_c   1.000
_cell.angle_alpha   90.00
_cell.angle_beta   90.00
_cell.angle_gamma   90.00
#
_symmetry.space_group_name_H-M   'P 1'
#
loop_
_entity.id
_entity.type
_entity.pdbx_description
1 polymer ?
#
loop_
_entity_poly.entity_id
_entity_poly.type
_entity_poly.pdbx_seq_one_letter_code
_entity_poly.pdbx_strand_id
1 'polypeptide(L)'
;MLLPACAPTPADLVDLSVADGGTVYIDTVCSTDCTGDTVSVAATFQESVMVDIDASIQLLQYKVEYVLDGVDTPVTYFADTTDQTISSGQTASFDIRMAAASQRALVSSLAGGQPVSGTATLTFAGYDWKDYVLTVEQQVPVVFDDYADASTSDTGVM
;
A
#
# COMPACT_ATOMS: atom_id res chain seq x y z
N MET A 1 20.09 -28.38 25.48
CA MET A 1 20.56 -27.72 24.27
C MET A 1 19.50 -26.67 23.93
N LEU A 2 19.71 -25.41 24.35
CA LEU A 2 18.80 -24.31 24.09
C LEU A 2 19.04 -23.86 22.65
N LEU A 3 18.02 -24.02 21.79
CA LEU A 3 18.01 -23.41 20.47
C LEU A 3 18.09 -21.88 20.65
N PRO A 4 18.98 -21.18 19.92
CA PRO A 4 18.99 -19.74 19.97
C PRO A 4 17.61 -19.26 19.46
N ALA A 5 16.86 -18.54 20.30
CA ALA A 5 15.70 -17.81 19.86
C ALA A 5 16.17 -16.87 18.74
N CYS A 6 15.63 -17.02 17.55
CA CYS A 6 15.89 -16.08 16.46
C CYS A 6 15.55 -14.67 16.97
N ALA A 7 16.53 -13.81 17.05
CA ALA A 7 16.28 -12.41 17.34
C ALA A 7 15.37 -11.87 16.23
N PRO A 8 14.34 -11.04 16.55
CA PRO A 8 13.49 -10.44 15.54
C PRO A 8 14.34 -9.62 14.58
N THR A 9 14.04 -9.74 13.29
CA THR A 9 14.67 -8.89 12.28
C THR A 9 14.07 -7.47 12.38
N PRO A 10 14.74 -6.43 11.90
CA PRO A 10 14.17 -5.07 11.88
C PRO A 10 12.79 -5.01 11.22
N ALA A 11 12.55 -5.79 10.19
CA ALA A 11 11.25 -5.90 9.52
C ALA A 11 10.14 -6.42 10.45
N ASP A 12 10.45 -7.32 11.37
CA ASP A 12 9.48 -7.87 12.33
C ASP A 12 9.03 -6.85 13.39
N LEU A 13 9.75 -5.73 13.51
CA LEU A 13 9.45 -4.64 14.44
C LEU A 13 8.62 -3.52 13.79
N VAL A 14 8.29 -3.64 12.50
CA VAL A 14 7.50 -2.65 11.80
C VAL A 14 6.12 -3.22 11.47
N ASP A 15 5.10 -2.64 12.07
CA ASP A 15 3.70 -2.94 11.75
C ASP A 15 3.16 -1.94 10.74
N LEU A 16 2.60 -2.46 9.66
CA LEU A 16 1.88 -1.68 8.66
C LEU A 16 0.38 -1.92 8.80
N SER A 17 -0.40 -0.86 8.70
CA SER A 17 -1.85 -0.94 8.57
C SER A 17 -2.33 0.04 7.53
N VAL A 18 -3.33 -0.36 6.74
CA VAL A 18 -4.04 0.53 5.83
C VAL A 18 -5.28 1.04 6.54
N ALA A 19 -5.55 2.33 6.42
CA ALA A 19 -6.73 2.94 7.05
C ALA A 19 -8.00 2.21 6.60
N ASP A 20 -8.94 2.11 7.53
CA ASP A 20 -10.21 1.41 7.39
C ASP A 20 -10.15 -0.13 7.32
N GLY A 21 -8.96 -0.72 7.34
CA GLY A 21 -8.74 -2.18 7.47
C GLY A 21 -9.52 -3.08 6.51
N GLY A 22 -10.09 -2.49 5.46
CA GLY A 22 -11.03 -3.09 4.56
C GLY A 22 -10.52 -3.21 3.12
N THR A 23 -11.46 -3.51 2.24
CA THR A 23 -11.20 -3.58 0.79
C THR A 23 -10.98 -2.18 0.22
N VAL A 24 -9.93 -2.01 -0.56
CA VAL A 24 -9.70 -0.78 -1.33
C VAL A 24 -10.42 -0.87 -2.67
N TYR A 25 -11.29 0.08 -2.92
CA TYR A 25 -12.03 0.20 -4.18
C TYR A 25 -11.33 1.20 -5.08
N ILE A 26 -10.91 0.76 -6.27
CA ILE A 26 -10.13 1.57 -7.21
C ILE A 26 -10.94 1.79 -8.48
N ASP A 27 -11.19 3.06 -8.82
CA ASP A 27 -11.90 3.43 -10.03
C ASP A 27 -11.01 3.22 -11.27
N THR A 28 -11.53 2.51 -12.26
CA THR A 28 -10.81 2.22 -13.51
C THR A 28 -10.99 3.30 -14.57
N VAL A 29 -12.07 4.10 -14.50
CA VAL A 29 -12.43 5.10 -15.50
C VAL A 29 -12.61 6.47 -14.85
N CYS A 30 -11.51 7.06 -14.45
CA CYS A 30 -11.53 8.33 -13.75
C CYS A 30 -10.46 9.27 -14.31
N SER A 31 -10.76 10.55 -14.43
CA SER A 31 -9.84 11.58 -14.92
C SER A 31 -9.24 12.44 -13.80
N THR A 32 -9.99 12.65 -12.70
CA THR A 32 -9.58 13.47 -11.56
C THR A 32 -10.24 12.96 -10.28
N ASP A 33 -9.53 13.06 -9.14
CA ASP A 33 -10.03 12.67 -7.81
C ASP A 33 -10.63 11.26 -7.75
N CYS A 34 -9.86 10.31 -8.24
CA CYS A 34 -10.29 8.94 -8.40
C CYS A 34 -10.47 8.21 -7.07
N THR A 35 -11.59 7.52 -6.90
CA THR A 35 -11.82 6.66 -5.74
C THR A 35 -10.71 5.60 -5.63
N GLY A 36 -10.10 5.47 -4.46
CA GLY A 36 -9.03 4.51 -4.18
C GLY A 36 -7.69 4.85 -4.82
N ASP A 37 -7.54 6.01 -5.45
CA ASP A 37 -6.25 6.44 -6.00
C ASP A 37 -5.18 6.60 -4.91
N THR A 38 -5.62 7.05 -3.74
CA THR A 38 -4.76 7.26 -2.57
C THR A 38 -5.37 6.56 -1.35
N VAL A 39 -4.53 5.88 -0.57
CA VAL A 39 -4.90 5.30 0.72
C VAL A 39 -3.95 5.77 1.81
N SER A 40 -4.46 5.92 3.01
CA SER A 40 -3.64 6.22 4.19
C SER A 40 -3.05 4.93 4.76
N VAL A 41 -1.75 4.98 5.02
CA VAL A 41 -1.00 3.88 5.65
C VAL A 41 -0.43 4.39 6.96
N ALA A 42 -0.56 3.61 8.01
CA ALA A 42 0.14 3.83 9.27
C ALA A 42 1.26 2.79 9.41
N ALA A 43 2.46 3.26 9.68
CA ALA A 43 3.61 2.42 9.97
C ALA A 43 4.07 2.68 11.40
N THR A 44 4.11 1.65 12.22
CA THR A 44 4.57 1.70 13.61
C THR A 44 5.90 0.96 13.74
N PHE A 45 6.91 1.64 14.25
CA PHE A 45 8.17 1.01 14.64
C PHE A 45 8.09 0.67 16.12
N GLN A 46 7.94 -0.63 16.43
CA GLN A 46 7.75 -1.11 17.80
C GLN A 46 9.00 -0.92 18.65
N GLU A 47 8.80 -0.57 19.90
CA GLU A 47 9.88 -0.61 20.89
C GLU A 47 10.33 -2.05 21.12
N SER A 48 11.64 -2.23 21.21
CA SER A 48 12.25 -3.51 21.54
C SER A 48 13.47 -3.30 22.42
N VAL A 49 13.68 -4.17 23.39
CA VAL A 49 14.90 -4.20 24.21
C VAL A 49 16.17 -4.45 23.39
N MET A 50 16.02 -4.90 22.14
CA MET A 50 17.12 -5.14 21.20
C MET A 50 17.47 -3.90 20.36
N VAL A 51 16.73 -2.80 20.53
CA VAL A 51 16.85 -1.60 19.71
C VAL A 51 17.16 -0.42 20.61
N ASP A 52 18.13 0.40 20.23
CA ASP A 52 18.45 1.61 20.94
C ASP A 52 17.24 2.56 20.97
N ILE A 53 17.06 3.28 22.07
CA ILE A 53 15.94 4.20 22.26
C ILE A 53 15.88 5.31 21.19
N ASP A 54 17.03 5.68 20.63
CA ASP A 54 17.17 6.69 19.59
C ASP A 54 17.16 6.11 18.18
N ALA A 55 16.89 4.79 18.04
CA ALA A 55 16.82 4.15 16.73
C ALA A 55 15.66 4.69 15.91
N SER A 56 15.87 4.83 14.61
CA SER A 56 14.85 5.17 13.65
C SER A 56 14.99 4.33 12.39
N ILE A 57 13.87 4.14 11.70
CA ILE A 57 13.84 3.55 10.37
C ILE A 57 13.45 4.62 9.36
N GLN A 58 13.88 4.43 8.12
CA GLN A 58 13.46 5.25 6.98
C GLN A 58 12.74 4.38 5.97
N LEU A 59 11.55 4.80 5.56
CA LEU A 59 10.81 4.23 4.44
C LEU A 59 10.90 5.21 3.28
N LEU A 60 11.54 4.80 2.19
CA LEU A 60 11.90 5.67 1.07
C LEU A 60 11.09 5.40 -0.18
N GLN A 61 10.75 4.15 -0.43
CA GLN A 61 10.11 3.70 -1.66
C GLN A 61 9.01 2.71 -1.34
N TYR A 62 8.04 2.61 -2.22
CA TYR A 62 7.07 1.54 -2.16
C TYR A 62 6.72 1.03 -3.55
N LYS A 63 6.26 -0.20 -3.56
CA LYS A 63 5.75 -0.90 -4.73
C LYS A 63 4.38 -1.48 -4.41
N VAL A 64 3.47 -1.44 -5.35
CA VAL A 64 2.16 -2.09 -5.26
C VAL A 64 2.10 -3.15 -6.36
N GLU A 65 1.95 -4.40 -5.97
CA GLU A 65 1.75 -5.53 -6.89
C GLU A 65 0.34 -6.07 -6.74
N TYR A 66 -0.37 -6.17 -7.85
CA TYR A 66 -1.73 -6.69 -7.89
C TYR A 66 -1.74 -8.12 -8.43
N VAL A 67 -2.38 -9.01 -7.69
CA VAL A 67 -2.80 -10.34 -8.15
C VAL A 67 -4.32 -10.30 -8.23
N LEU A 68 -4.84 -10.30 -9.46
CA LEU A 68 -6.26 -10.11 -9.75
C LEU A 68 -6.90 -11.43 -10.20
N ASP A 69 -8.12 -11.68 -9.75
CA ASP A 69 -8.86 -12.88 -10.04
C ASP A 69 -9.15 -13.01 -11.55
N GLY A 70 -8.74 -14.13 -12.14
CA GLY A 70 -8.91 -14.37 -13.56
C GLY A 70 -7.99 -13.57 -14.49
N VAL A 71 -6.99 -12.87 -13.95
CA VAL A 71 -5.99 -12.13 -14.71
C VAL A 71 -4.62 -12.74 -14.47
N ASP A 72 -4.04 -13.35 -15.48
CA ASP A 72 -2.74 -14.04 -15.38
C ASP A 72 -1.54 -13.06 -15.42
N THR A 73 -1.76 -11.82 -15.83
CA THR A 73 -0.71 -10.81 -15.94
C THR A 73 -0.59 -10.02 -14.66
N PRO A 74 0.57 -10.03 -13.97
CA PRO A 74 0.77 -9.17 -12.81
C PRO A 74 0.76 -7.70 -13.22
N VAL A 75 0.10 -6.88 -12.40
CA VAL A 75 0.08 -5.42 -12.56
C VAL A 75 0.88 -4.82 -11.42
N THR A 76 1.84 -3.99 -11.75
CA THR A 76 2.75 -3.39 -10.77
C THR A 76 2.79 -1.88 -10.93
N TYR A 77 2.76 -1.19 -9.80
CA TYR A 77 2.97 0.25 -9.70
C TYR A 77 4.16 0.52 -8.78
N PHE A 78 5.12 1.30 -9.25
CA PHE A 78 6.24 1.79 -8.46
C PHE A 78 6.05 3.28 -8.20
N ALA A 79 6.27 3.70 -6.98
CA ALA A 79 6.32 5.11 -6.65
C ALA A 79 7.61 5.44 -5.89
N ASP A 80 8.13 6.58 -6.21
CA ASP A 80 9.24 7.16 -5.48
C ASP A 80 8.73 7.73 -4.15
N THR A 81 9.45 7.45 -3.12
CA THR A 81 9.51 8.10 -1.81
C THR A 81 8.19 8.34 -1.05
N THR A 82 8.05 7.62 0.02
CA THR A 82 7.29 8.09 1.17
C THR A 82 8.13 9.05 2.02
N ASP A 83 9.45 8.92 1.97
CA ASP A 83 10.45 9.65 2.76
C ASP A 83 10.02 9.83 4.24
N GLN A 84 9.61 8.72 4.85
CA GLN A 84 9.13 8.69 6.22
C GLN A 84 10.25 8.19 7.15
N THR A 85 10.58 9.00 8.14
CA THR A 85 11.45 8.60 9.25
C THR A 85 10.59 8.30 10.47
N ILE A 86 10.72 7.11 11.04
CA ILE A 86 9.92 6.65 12.17
C ILE A 86 10.85 6.25 13.31
N SER A 87 10.75 6.96 14.41
CA SER A 87 11.53 6.64 15.62
C SER A 87 10.93 5.44 16.36
N SER A 88 11.76 4.75 17.13
CA SER A 88 11.35 3.63 17.98
C SER A 88 10.16 4.00 18.85
N GLY A 89 9.14 3.18 18.89
CA GLY A 89 7.89 3.40 19.64
C GLY A 89 6.93 4.40 19.00
N GLN A 90 7.21 4.91 17.82
CA GLN A 90 6.39 5.91 17.13
C GLN A 90 5.62 5.32 15.95
N THR A 91 4.56 5.99 15.58
CA THR A 91 3.76 5.70 14.39
C THR A 91 3.78 6.91 13.45
N ALA A 92 4.04 6.67 12.18
CA ALA A 92 3.86 7.64 11.11
C ALA A 92 2.65 7.25 10.26
N SER A 93 1.83 8.23 9.92
CA SER A 93 0.72 8.06 8.98
C SER A 93 0.98 8.90 7.74
N PHE A 94 0.83 8.29 6.58
CA PHE A 94 1.10 8.94 5.30
C PHE A 94 0.21 8.33 4.21
N ASP A 95 -0.01 9.11 3.16
CA ASP A 95 -0.81 8.68 2.03
C ASP A 95 0.08 8.12 0.93
N ILE A 96 -0.36 7.02 0.32
CA ILE A 96 0.28 6.42 -0.84
C ILE A 96 -0.70 6.35 -2.01
N ARG A 97 -0.18 6.48 -3.21
CA ARG A 97 -0.95 6.22 -4.42
C ARG A 97 -0.97 4.71 -4.69
N MET A 98 -2.15 4.18 -4.94
CA MET A 98 -2.33 2.76 -5.27
C MET A 98 -2.06 2.46 -6.74
N ALA A 99 -2.57 3.29 -7.64
CA ALA A 99 -2.42 3.08 -9.08
C ALA A 99 -2.36 4.41 -9.83
N ALA A 100 -1.54 4.49 -10.86
CA ALA A 100 -1.59 5.57 -11.82
C ALA A 100 -2.63 5.28 -12.92
N ALA A 101 -2.93 6.26 -13.74
CA ALA A 101 -3.89 6.13 -14.85
C ALA A 101 -3.54 4.95 -15.79
N SER A 102 -2.25 4.71 -16.03
CA SER A 102 -1.78 3.60 -16.87
C SER A 102 -2.10 2.23 -16.29
N GLN A 103 -1.97 2.03 -14.98
CA GLN A 103 -2.32 0.78 -14.31
C GLN A 103 -3.83 0.57 -14.30
N ARG A 104 -4.62 1.62 -14.03
CA ARG A 104 -6.09 1.54 -14.09
C ARG A 104 -6.58 1.16 -15.49
N ALA A 105 -6.03 1.79 -16.53
CA ALA A 105 -6.35 1.47 -17.92
C ALA A 105 -5.95 0.03 -18.28
N LEU A 106 -4.79 -0.43 -17.81
CA LEU A 106 -4.33 -1.80 -18.02
C LEU A 106 -5.28 -2.81 -17.37
N VAL A 107 -5.65 -2.60 -16.10
CA VAL A 107 -6.58 -3.47 -15.40
C VAL A 107 -7.94 -3.51 -16.09
N SER A 108 -8.48 -2.37 -16.49
CA SER A 108 -9.73 -2.29 -17.24
C SER A 108 -9.65 -3.10 -18.55
N SER A 109 -8.54 -2.99 -19.28
CA SER A 109 -8.32 -3.75 -20.51
C SER A 109 -8.24 -5.26 -20.26
N LEU A 110 -7.47 -5.69 -19.25
CA LEU A 110 -7.30 -7.10 -18.91
C LEU A 110 -8.59 -7.74 -18.39
N ALA A 111 -9.41 -6.99 -17.67
CA ALA A 111 -10.71 -7.43 -17.15
C ALA A 111 -11.85 -7.29 -18.17
N GLY A 112 -11.58 -6.77 -19.36
CA GLY A 112 -12.61 -6.55 -20.39
C GLY A 112 -13.69 -5.53 -19.98
N GLY A 113 -13.32 -4.53 -19.15
CA GLY A 113 -14.24 -3.53 -18.63
C GLY A 113 -15.18 -4.04 -17.53
N GLN A 114 -14.94 -5.24 -17.00
CA GLN A 114 -15.74 -5.82 -15.90
C GLN A 114 -15.05 -5.55 -14.56
N PRO A 115 -15.82 -5.53 -13.46
CA PRO A 115 -15.24 -5.50 -12.11
C PRO A 115 -14.30 -6.67 -11.90
N VAL A 116 -13.16 -6.42 -11.25
CA VAL A 116 -12.20 -7.46 -10.90
C VAL A 116 -11.70 -7.27 -9.47
N SER A 117 -11.74 -8.34 -8.71
CA SER A 117 -11.23 -8.40 -7.35
C SER A 117 -9.85 -9.01 -7.30
N GLY A 118 -9.13 -8.77 -6.23
CA GLY A 118 -7.84 -9.39 -6.01
C GLY A 118 -7.17 -8.91 -4.73
N THR A 119 -5.87 -9.06 -4.69
CA THR A 119 -5.03 -8.64 -3.58
C THR A 119 -3.92 -7.72 -4.08
N ALA A 120 -3.74 -6.61 -3.41
CA ALA A 120 -2.57 -5.76 -3.56
C ALA A 120 -1.55 -6.11 -2.48
N THR A 121 -0.31 -6.32 -2.86
CA THR A 121 0.83 -6.40 -1.94
C THR A 121 1.58 -5.07 -1.98
N LEU A 122 1.55 -4.37 -0.85
CA LEU A 122 2.31 -3.15 -0.63
C LEU A 122 3.67 -3.54 -0.09
N THR A 123 4.74 -3.20 -0.79
CA THR A 123 6.11 -3.44 -0.34
C THR A 123 6.80 -2.10 -0.13
N PHE A 124 7.18 -1.81 1.11
CA PHE A 124 7.95 -0.62 1.45
C PHE A 124 9.41 -0.99 1.61
N ALA A 125 10.29 -0.18 1.05
CA ALA A 125 11.73 -0.36 1.15
C ALA A 125 12.38 0.90 1.71
N GLY A 126 13.44 0.70 2.49
CA GLY A 126 14.20 1.77 3.10
C GLY A 126 15.40 1.22 3.86
N TYR A 127 15.73 1.85 4.97
CA TYR A 127 16.88 1.50 5.80
C TYR A 127 16.51 1.45 7.28
N ASP A 128 17.17 0.53 7.99
CA ASP A 128 17.12 0.50 9.44
C ASP A 128 18.15 1.50 10.06
N TRP A 129 18.21 1.53 11.39
CA TRP A 129 19.12 2.43 12.15
C TRP A 129 20.61 2.09 12.02
N LYS A 130 20.94 1.00 11.34
CA LYS A 130 22.32 0.57 11.04
C LYS A 130 22.65 0.66 9.56
N ASP A 131 21.81 1.36 8.79
CA ASP A 131 21.92 1.53 7.34
C ASP A 131 21.78 0.21 6.53
N TYR A 132 21.18 -0.82 7.13
CA TYR A 132 20.82 -2.03 6.39
C TYR A 132 19.49 -1.85 5.67
N VAL A 133 19.38 -2.46 4.50
CA VAL A 133 18.14 -2.45 3.73
C VAL A 133 17.01 -3.10 4.54
N LEU A 134 15.91 -2.38 4.66
CA LEU A 134 14.69 -2.79 5.31
C LEU A 134 13.60 -2.94 4.25
N THR A 135 12.87 -4.07 4.28
CA THR A 135 11.70 -4.31 3.43
C THR A 135 10.55 -4.81 4.29
N VAL A 136 9.39 -4.16 4.17
CA VAL A 136 8.18 -4.50 4.92
C VAL A 136 7.02 -4.62 3.95
N GLU A 137 6.16 -5.63 4.14
CA GLU A 137 5.05 -5.93 3.26
C GLU A 137 3.71 -5.94 4.00
N GLN A 138 2.67 -5.51 3.30
CA GLN A 138 1.28 -5.57 3.74
C GLN A 138 0.38 -5.96 2.57
N GLN A 139 -0.49 -6.93 2.78
CA GLN A 139 -1.51 -7.31 1.80
C GLN A 139 -2.83 -6.62 2.10
N VAL A 140 -3.50 -6.18 1.04
CA VAL A 140 -4.78 -5.48 1.10
C VAL A 140 -5.70 -6.02 0.01
N PRO A 141 -6.95 -6.41 0.32
CA PRO A 141 -7.92 -6.77 -0.70
C PRO A 141 -8.32 -5.54 -1.52
N VAL A 142 -8.46 -5.72 -2.82
CA VAL A 142 -8.80 -4.64 -3.75
C VAL A 142 -9.92 -5.05 -4.70
N VAL A 143 -10.69 -4.07 -5.14
CA VAL A 143 -11.68 -4.22 -6.21
C VAL A 143 -11.49 -3.07 -7.19
N PHE A 144 -11.23 -3.42 -8.44
CA PHE A 144 -11.23 -2.46 -9.55
C PHE A 144 -12.59 -2.51 -10.23
N ASP A 145 -13.22 -1.37 -10.38
CA ASP A 145 -14.51 -1.21 -11.05
C ASP A 145 -14.61 0.20 -11.65
N ASP A 146 -15.57 0.39 -12.52
CA ASP A 146 -16.00 1.71 -12.97
C ASP A 146 -17.02 2.26 -11.97
N TYR A 147 -16.54 2.99 -10.99
CA TYR A 147 -17.39 3.66 -10.01
C TYR A 147 -17.90 4.95 -10.66
N ALA A 148 -19.21 4.98 -10.98
CA ALA A 148 -19.83 6.18 -11.53
C ALA A 148 -19.48 7.40 -10.68
N ASP A 149 -18.91 8.41 -11.32
CA ASP A 149 -18.64 9.70 -10.69
C ASP A 149 -19.91 10.20 -10.00
N ALA A 150 -19.83 10.45 -8.70
CA ALA A 150 -20.96 10.89 -7.88
C ALA A 150 -21.47 12.31 -8.26
N SER A 151 -21.10 12.84 -9.41
CA SER A 151 -21.35 14.21 -9.85
C SER A 151 -22.23 14.36 -11.10
N THR A 152 -22.94 13.33 -11.53
CA THR A 152 -24.08 13.54 -12.42
C THR A 152 -25.37 13.41 -11.61
N SER A 153 -25.65 14.39 -10.75
CA SER A 153 -27.02 14.69 -10.45
C SER A 153 -27.65 15.14 -11.77
N ASP A 154 -28.26 14.20 -12.44
CA ASP A 154 -29.24 14.44 -13.47
C ASP A 154 -30.37 15.29 -12.84
N THR A 155 -30.22 16.59 -12.89
CA THR A 155 -31.34 17.49 -12.75
C THR A 155 -32.13 17.33 -14.02
N GLY A 156 -32.96 16.30 -14.05
CA GLY A 156 -34.05 16.19 -15.01
C GLY A 156 -34.89 17.45 -14.93
N VAL A 157 -34.60 18.38 -15.80
CA VAL A 157 -35.52 19.49 -16.09
C VAL A 157 -36.58 18.89 -16.98
N MET A 158 -37.72 18.73 -16.38
CA MET A 158 -38.93 18.59 -17.19
C MET A 158 -39.30 19.90 -17.89
#